data_fa3c11abfed2cc6b480c55c8e1c2077e
#
_entry.id   fa3c11abfed2cc6b480c55c8e1c2077e
#
_cell.length_a   1.000
_cell.length_b   1.000
_cell.length_c   1.000
_cell.angle_alpha   90.00
_cell.angle_beta   90.00
_cell.angle_gamma   90.00
#
_symmetry.space_group_name_H-M   'P 1'
#
loop_
_entity.id
_entity.type
_entity.pdbx_description
1 polymer ?
#
loop_
_entity_poly.entity_id
_entity_poly.type
_entity_poly.pdbx_seq_one_letter_code
_entity_poly.pdbx_strand_id
1 'polypeptide(L)'
;MNAQPTAAAAGTVDIGGDLTVNRLGFGAMRITGRGVWGEPPSRDQAIATLRRVVELGVNFIDTADSYGPSVSEELIAEALHPYPDDLVIATKGGQVRPGPSRWDPDGRPKHLREACEGSLRRLRLDQIPLYQLHRLDPRVPLAESVGALAELKDEGKIRHIGLSNVTEDQYREAKRIVPIVSIQNRFNVSDRHSGSLIGLCEQEDMVFLPWAPIQESDRRAAVAVAAERRGVTERQLVLAWLLALSPAIVPIPGTGSPEHAEENIAAAAINDLTRDEMEAINKGGLSKQDGKPEAALAGRHPPQGADVHGRCEAGQTE
;
A
#
# COMPACT_ATOMS: atom_id res chain seq x y z
N MET A 1 23.45 22.65 -10.41
CA MET A 1 22.99 21.50 -9.59
C MET A 1 21.53 21.31 -9.92
N ASN A 2 21.14 20.20 -10.57
CA ASN A 2 19.73 19.90 -10.79
C ASN A 2 19.08 19.64 -9.43
N ALA A 3 17.95 20.29 -9.16
CA ALA A 3 17.19 20.04 -7.94
C ALA A 3 16.82 18.56 -7.87
N GLN A 4 16.88 17.97 -6.66
CA GLN A 4 16.48 16.58 -6.44
C GLN A 4 14.98 16.46 -6.76
N PRO A 5 14.54 15.43 -7.52
CA PRO A 5 13.12 15.21 -7.78
C PRO A 5 12.34 15.03 -6.49
N THR A 6 11.13 15.59 -6.43
CA THR A 6 10.21 15.44 -5.31
C THR A 6 8.93 14.71 -5.73
N ALA A 7 8.19 14.19 -4.77
CA ALA A 7 6.92 13.49 -5.01
C ALA A 7 5.90 14.36 -5.77
N ALA A 8 5.96 15.68 -5.62
CA ALA A 8 5.10 16.64 -6.32
C ALA A 8 5.23 16.57 -7.86
N ALA A 9 6.36 16.08 -8.40
CA ALA A 9 6.53 15.91 -9.83
C ALA A 9 5.58 14.87 -10.45
N ALA A 10 4.98 13.99 -9.63
CA ALA A 10 3.96 13.03 -10.07
C ALA A 10 2.56 13.67 -10.27
N GLY A 11 2.39 14.96 -9.92
CA GLY A 11 1.08 15.60 -9.85
C GLY A 11 0.33 15.24 -8.57
N THR A 12 -0.90 15.71 -8.45
CA THR A 12 -1.75 15.53 -7.27
C THR A 12 -3.05 14.83 -7.60
N VAL A 13 -3.71 14.29 -6.58
CA VAL A 13 -5.08 13.78 -6.62
C VAL A 13 -5.76 14.07 -5.29
N ASP A 14 -7.08 14.26 -5.31
CA ASP A 14 -7.89 14.46 -4.11
C ASP A 14 -8.51 13.14 -3.64
N ILE A 15 -8.24 12.78 -2.38
CA ILE A 15 -8.88 11.64 -1.72
C ILE A 15 -10.14 12.15 -1.03
N GLY A 16 -11.31 11.63 -1.42
CA GLY A 16 -12.59 12.06 -0.87
C GLY A 16 -12.98 13.50 -1.19
N GLY A 17 -12.29 14.12 -2.15
CA GLY A 17 -12.58 15.49 -2.64
C GLY A 17 -11.99 16.62 -1.78
N ASP A 18 -11.26 16.30 -0.70
CA ASP A 18 -10.78 17.30 0.26
C ASP A 18 -9.43 16.98 0.92
N LEU A 19 -8.79 15.86 0.56
CA LEU A 19 -7.44 15.52 0.97
C LEU A 19 -6.53 15.49 -0.26
N THR A 20 -5.91 16.60 -0.59
CA THR A 20 -5.00 16.71 -1.73
C THR A 20 -3.66 16.07 -1.42
N VAL A 21 -3.31 15.01 -2.14
CA VAL A 21 -2.04 14.29 -1.98
C VAL A 21 -1.23 14.25 -3.27
N ASN A 22 0.09 14.22 -3.13
CA ASN A 22 0.99 13.92 -4.25
C ASN A 22 0.81 12.45 -4.67
N ARG A 23 0.78 12.18 -5.98
CA ARG A 23 0.47 10.86 -6.54
C ARG A 23 1.56 9.81 -6.34
N LEU A 24 2.53 10.05 -5.47
CA LEU A 24 3.52 9.08 -5.02
C LEU A 24 3.62 9.17 -3.50
N GLY A 25 3.01 8.20 -2.83
CA GLY A 25 2.99 8.10 -1.38
C GLY A 25 4.12 7.22 -0.83
N PHE A 26 4.03 6.90 0.46
CA PHE A 26 4.98 6.03 1.16
C PHE A 26 4.25 4.94 1.97
N GLY A 27 4.63 3.67 1.75
CA GLY A 27 4.12 2.54 2.52
C GLY A 27 5.03 2.20 3.72
N ALA A 28 4.53 2.37 4.93
CA ALA A 28 5.31 2.26 6.15
C ALA A 28 5.49 0.81 6.69
N MET A 29 5.06 -0.21 5.94
CA MET A 29 5.19 -1.60 6.39
C MET A 29 6.65 -2.04 6.60
N ARG A 30 7.58 -1.52 5.77
CA ARG A 30 8.99 -1.92 5.77
C ARG A 30 9.86 -1.23 6.81
N ILE A 31 9.33 -0.26 7.57
CA ILE A 31 10.03 0.37 8.70
C ILE A 31 9.93 -0.44 10.00
N THR A 32 9.33 -1.63 9.97
CA THR A 32 9.21 -2.54 11.12
C THR A 32 10.19 -3.71 11.00
N GLY A 33 10.25 -4.56 12.01
CA GLY A 33 11.12 -5.70 12.06
C GLY A 33 10.82 -6.78 11.01
N ARG A 34 11.68 -7.79 10.94
CA ARG A 34 11.55 -8.89 9.98
C ARG A 34 10.20 -9.60 10.12
N GLY A 35 9.58 -9.91 8.99
CA GLY A 35 8.23 -10.52 8.98
C GLY A 35 7.14 -9.53 9.38
N VAL A 36 7.42 -8.22 9.29
CA VAL A 36 6.52 -7.13 9.74
C VAL A 36 6.14 -7.33 11.22
N TRP A 37 7.17 -7.59 12.05
CA TRP A 37 6.99 -7.94 13.45
C TRP A 37 8.05 -7.29 14.34
N GLY A 38 7.60 -6.60 15.38
CA GLY A 38 8.47 -5.92 16.35
C GLY A 38 9.23 -4.74 15.76
N GLU A 39 10.19 -4.29 16.53
CA GLU A 39 11.07 -3.15 16.20
C GLU A 39 11.96 -3.45 14.98
N PRO A 40 12.28 -2.43 14.17
CA PRO A 40 13.26 -2.55 13.10
C PRO A 40 14.67 -2.78 13.67
N PRO A 41 15.60 -3.31 12.86
CA PRO A 41 16.99 -3.47 13.27
C PRO A 41 17.67 -2.14 13.70
N SER A 42 17.23 -1.03 13.14
CA SER A 42 17.66 0.33 13.49
C SER A 42 16.44 1.26 13.52
N ARG A 43 16.07 1.67 14.74
CA ARG A 43 14.98 2.64 14.96
C ARG A 43 15.35 4.01 14.38
N ASP A 44 16.60 4.44 14.56
CA ASP A 44 17.10 5.72 14.04
C ASP A 44 17.01 5.77 12.51
N GLN A 45 17.35 4.66 11.84
CA GLN A 45 17.23 4.59 10.38
C GLN A 45 15.77 4.65 9.91
N ALA A 46 14.86 3.99 10.62
CA ALA A 46 13.42 4.05 10.31
C ALA A 46 12.89 5.50 10.45
N ILE A 47 13.28 6.20 11.52
CA ILE A 47 12.95 7.61 11.76
C ILE A 47 13.57 8.50 10.68
N ALA A 48 14.84 8.30 10.33
CA ALA A 48 15.51 9.04 9.26
C ALA A 48 14.80 8.83 7.90
N THR A 49 14.36 7.60 7.61
CA THR A 49 13.60 7.29 6.40
C THR A 49 12.27 8.06 6.36
N LEU A 50 11.52 8.06 7.46
CA LEU A 50 10.24 8.80 7.56
C LEU A 50 10.42 10.31 7.38
N ARG A 51 11.43 10.90 8.00
CA ARG A 51 11.75 12.31 7.82
C ARG A 51 12.15 12.61 6.38
N ARG A 52 12.99 11.74 5.81
CA ARG A 52 13.48 11.93 4.45
C ARG A 52 12.38 11.88 3.40
N VAL A 53 11.40 10.98 3.51
CA VAL A 53 10.29 10.94 2.55
C VAL A 53 9.44 12.20 2.60
N VAL A 54 9.19 12.77 3.78
CA VAL A 54 8.45 14.05 3.92
C VAL A 54 9.28 15.23 3.35
N GLU A 55 10.58 15.29 3.62
CA GLU A 55 11.48 16.28 3.01
C GLU A 55 11.47 16.23 1.47
N LEU A 56 11.26 15.06 0.90
CA LEU A 56 11.15 14.85 -0.54
C LEU A 56 9.72 15.09 -1.08
N GLY A 57 8.85 15.67 -0.27
CA GLY A 57 7.50 16.10 -0.67
C GLY A 57 6.46 14.97 -0.67
N VAL A 58 6.71 13.83 -0.02
CA VAL A 58 5.65 12.85 0.23
C VAL A 58 4.73 13.41 1.30
N ASN A 59 3.46 13.59 0.95
CA ASN A 59 2.42 14.03 1.87
C ASN A 59 1.29 13.00 2.05
N PHE A 60 1.54 11.74 1.65
CA PHE A 60 0.66 10.60 1.89
C PHE A 60 1.44 9.41 2.43
N ILE A 61 1.20 9.04 3.69
CA ILE A 61 1.83 7.87 4.35
C ILE A 61 0.75 6.84 4.65
N ASP A 62 0.95 5.60 4.16
CA ASP A 62 0.09 4.47 4.41
C ASP A 62 0.70 3.52 5.45
N THR A 63 0.01 3.30 6.55
CA THR A 63 0.40 2.39 7.63
C THR A 63 -0.74 1.46 8.02
N ALA A 64 -0.61 0.72 9.12
CA ALA A 64 -1.65 -0.09 9.76
C ALA A 64 -1.31 -0.38 11.22
N ASP A 65 -2.32 -0.61 12.04
CA ASP A 65 -2.20 -1.08 13.43
C ASP A 65 -1.45 -2.41 13.54
N SER A 66 -1.60 -3.26 12.54
CA SER A 66 -1.00 -4.59 12.44
C SER A 66 0.46 -4.61 11.98
N TYR A 67 1.06 -3.45 11.63
CA TYR A 67 2.47 -3.36 11.25
C TYR A 67 3.36 -3.22 12.49
N GLY A 68 4.01 -4.33 12.83
CA GLY A 68 4.94 -4.41 13.92
C GLY A 68 4.50 -5.12 15.22
N PRO A 69 3.22 -5.48 15.57
CA PRO A 69 2.03 -4.63 15.60
C PRO A 69 2.27 -3.31 16.33
N SER A 70 1.58 -2.28 15.94
CA SER A 70 1.66 -0.91 16.50
C SER A 70 2.94 -0.13 16.20
N VAL A 71 4.08 -0.79 16.05
CA VAL A 71 5.42 -0.17 15.91
C VAL A 71 5.48 0.84 14.75
N SER A 72 4.84 0.56 13.61
CA SER A 72 4.85 1.48 12.48
C SER A 72 4.17 2.80 12.81
N GLU A 73 3.01 2.77 13.47
CA GLU A 73 2.28 3.98 13.88
C GLU A 73 3.04 4.78 14.94
N GLU A 74 3.67 4.08 15.90
CA GLU A 74 4.51 4.70 16.92
C GLU A 74 5.74 5.40 16.32
N LEU A 75 6.42 4.75 15.36
CA LEU A 75 7.55 5.33 14.63
C LEU A 75 7.15 6.57 13.82
N ILE A 76 5.99 6.54 13.15
CA ILE A 76 5.46 7.70 12.42
C ILE A 76 5.23 8.87 13.38
N ALA A 77 4.58 8.63 14.51
CA ALA A 77 4.34 9.68 15.51
C ALA A 77 5.65 10.22 16.13
N GLU A 78 6.63 9.36 16.39
CA GLU A 78 7.93 9.79 16.93
C GLU A 78 8.73 10.61 15.92
N ALA A 79 8.70 10.19 14.65
CA ALA A 79 9.49 10.85 13.62
C ALA A 79 8.93 12.21 13.20
N LEU A 80 7.59 12.34 13.14
CA LEU A 80 6.92 13.39 12.38
C LEU A 80 5.96 14.27 13.19
N HIS A 81 5.58 13.87 14.42
CA HIS A 81 4.69 14.71 15.23
C HIS A 81 5.46 15.88 15.92
N PRO A 82 4.97 17.13 15.86
CA PRO A 82 3.73 17.58 15.19
C PRO A 82 3.82 17.45 13.68
N TYR A 83 2.72 16.98 13.07
CA TYR A 83 2.68 16.70 11.63
C TYR A 83 2.61 17.99 10.80
N PRO A 84 3.22 18.03 9.58
CA PRO A 84 2.91 19.05 8.60
C PRO A 84 1.40 19.12 8.30
N ASP A 85 0.85 20.31 8.07
CA ASP A 85 -0.59 20.53 7.87
C ASP A 85 -1.16 19.78 6.66
N ASP A 86 -0.33 19.54 5.64
CA ASP A 86 -0.69 18.84 4.41
C ASP A 86 -0.42 17.33 4.44
N LEU A 87 0.14 16.80 5.54
CA LEU A 87 0.47 15.39 5.64
C LEU A 87 -0.78 14.54 5.96
N VAL A 88 -1.14 13.69 5.03
CA VAL A 88 -2.23 12.73 5.16
C VAL A 88 -1.69 11.38 5.63
N ILE A 89 -2.12 10.91 6.79
CA ILE A 89 -1.80 9.58 7.32
C ILE A 89 -3.00 8.67 7.14
N ALA A 90 -2.83 7.63 6.33
CA ALA A 90 -3.79 6.54 6.20
C ALA A 90 -3.37 5.38 7.08
N THR A 91 -4.29 4.84 7.87
CA THR A 91 -4.06 3.61 8.63
C THR A 91 -5.21 2.63 8.45
N LYS A 92 -5.07 1.42 8.99
CA LYS A 92 -6.00 0.31 8.76
C LYS A 92 -6.27 -0.44 10.04
N GLY A 93 -7.47 -1.04 10.12
CA GLY A 93 -7.84 -2.03 11.11
C GLY A 93 -8.54 -3.23 10.48
N GLY A 94 -8.76 -4.28 11.25
CA GLY A 94 -9.42 -5.49 10.77
C GLY A 94 -8.46 -6.63 10.42
N GLN A 95 -7.22 -6.53 10.88
CA GLN A 95 -6.22 -7.59 10.76
C GLN A 95 -5.42 -7.71 12.06
N VAL A 96 -5.37 -8.91 12.63
CA VAL A 96 -4.59 -9.21 13.83
C VAL A 96 -3.33 -10.02 13.49
N ARG A 97 -2.35 -9.92 14.37
CA ARG A 97 -1.03 -10.54 14.18
C ARG A 97 -0.76 -11.54 15.31
N PRO A 98 -1.01 -12.85 15.10
CA PRO A 98 -0.70 -13.85 16.11
C PRO A 98 0.80 -14.18 16.23
N GLY A 99 1.62 -13.68 15.31
CA GLY A 99 3.08 -13.86 15.30
C GLY A 99 3.73 -13.33 14.02
N PRO A 100 5.07 -13.42 13.89
CA PRO A 100 5.80 -12.99 12.70
C PRO A 100 5.24 -13.66 11.43
N SER A 101 5.05 -12.88 10.37
CA SER A 101 4.52 -13.32 9.07
C SER A 101 3.14 -14.00 9.10
N ARG A 102 2.42 -13.98 10.23
CA ARG A 102 1.05 -14.49 10.35
C ARG A 102 0.06 -13.33 10.41
N TRP A 103 -1.04 -13.48 9.66
CA TRP A 103 -2.04 -12.46 9.45
C TRP A 103 -3.42 -13.10 9.48
N ASP A 104 -4.22 -12.78 10.49
CA ASP A 104 -5.58 -13.28 10.62
C ASP A 104 -6.57 -12.10 10.51
N PRO A 105 -7.67 -12.22 9.74
CA PRO A 105 -8.68 -11.17 9.69
C PRO A 105 -9.50 -11.14 10.99
N ASP A 106 -9.87 -9.94 11.44
CA ASP A 106 -10.85 -9.71 12.49
C ASP A 106 -11.72 -8.50 12.12
N GLY A 107 -12.85 -8.77 11.46
CA GLY A 107 -13.79 -7.75 11.00
C GLY A 107 -14.88 -7.41 12.02
N ARG A 108 -14.83 -7.94 13.25
CA ARG A 108 -15.87 -7.69 14.26
C ARG A 108 -15.94 -6.20 14.62
N PRO A 109 -17.14 -5.62 14.73
CA PRO A 109 -17.32 -4.20 15.09
C PRO A 109 -16.53 -3.76 16.30
N LYS A 110 -16.55 -4.59 17.39
CA LYS A 110 -15.79 -4.30 18.60
C LYS A 110 -14.28 -4.16 18.34
N HIS A 111 -13.70 -5.10 17.56
CA HIS A 111 -12.28 -5.06 17.23
C HIS A 111 -11.93 -3.84 16.39
N LEU A 112 -12.72 -3.53 15.36
CA LEU A 112 -12.50 -2.36 14.48
C LEU A 112 -12.51 -1.05 15.27
N ARG A 113 -13.42 -0.92 16.24
CA ARG A 113 -13.48 0.23 17.14
C ARG A 113 -12.24 0.34 18.02
N GLU A 114 -11.86 -0.75 18.69
CA GLU A 114 -10.65 -0.81 19.55
C GLU A 114 -9.37 -0.51 18.75
N ALA A 115 -9.26 -1.04 17.53
CA ALA A 115 -8.14 -0.81 16.62
C ALA A 115 -8.05 0.66 16.22
N CYS A 116 -9.17 1.27 15.79
CA CYS A 116 -9.23 2.69 15.42
C CYS A 116 -8.84 3.61 16.59
N GLU A 117 -9.41 3.39 17.76
CA GLU A 117 -9.07 4.17 18.96
C GLU A 117 -7.61 3.97 19.39
N GLY A 118 -7.07 2.76 19.19
CA GLY A 118 -5.66 2.47 19.37
C GLY A 118 -4.77 3.27 18.42
N SER A 119 -5.14 3.30 17.14
CA SER A 119 -4.42 4.07 16.09
C SER A 119 -4.45 5.57 16.37
N LEU A 120 -5.59 6.14 16.77
CA LEU A 120 -5.71 7.55 17.18
C LEU A 120 -4.70 7.90 18.28
N ARG A 121 -4.61 7.05 19.32
CA ARG A 121 -3.67 7.29 20.43
C ARG A 121 -2.21 7.20 19.99
N ARG A 122 -1.83 6.17 19.23
CA ARG A 122 -0.44 5.94 18.78
C ARG A 122 0.01 7.02 17.82
N LEU A 123 -0.83 7.37 16.86
CA LEU A 123 -0.57 8.44 15.89
C LEU A 123 -0.75 9.85 16.47
N ARG A 124 -1.30 9.99 17.69
CA ARG A 124 -1.59 11.29 18.32
C ARG A 124 -2.47 12.18 17.44
N LEU A 125 -3.50 11.57 16.85
CA LEU A 125 -4.48 12.25 16.00
C LEU A 125 -5.83 12.32 16.71
N ASP A 126 -6.54 13.43 16.55
CA ASP A 126 -7.93 13.58 17.00
C ASP A 126 -8.89 12.89 16.01
N GLN A 127 -8.55 12.90 14.72
CA GLN A 127 -9.29 12.26 13.64
C GLN A 127 -8.32 11.63 12.63
N ILE A 128 -8.54 10.38 12.22
CA ILE A 128 -7.77 9.72 11.16
C ILE A 128 -8.28 10.20 9.80
N PRO A 129 -7.43 10.79 8.94
CA PRO A 129 -7.84 11.29 7.63
C PRO A 129 -8.41 10.21 6.71
N LEU A 130 -7.75 9.04 6.62
CA LEU A 130 -8.20 7.88 5.84
C LEU A 130 -8.02 6.60 6.67
N TYR A 131 -9.12 5.95 7.00
CA TYR A 131 -9.12 4.66 7.70
C TYR A 131 -9.62 3.55 6.79
N GLN A 132 -8.86 2.46 6.67
CA GLN A 132 -9.17 1.40 5.72
C GLN A 132 -9.51 0.09 6.41
N LEU A 133 -10.56 -0.61 5.95
CA LEU A 133 -10.75 -2.01 6.30
C LEU A 133 -9.65 -2.82 5.65
N HIS A 134 -8.70 -3.33 6.45
CA HIS A 134 -7.46 -3.93 5.95
C HIS A 134 -7.71 -5.22 5.15
N ARG A 135 -8.69 -6.02 5.61
CA ARG A 135 -9.14 -7.23 4.96
C ARG A 135 -10.54 -7.60 5.45
N LEU A 136 -11.34 -8.18 4.57
CA LEU A 136 -12.61 -8.76 4.95
C LEU A 136 -12.40 -10.02 5.80
N ASP A 137 -13.17 -10.15 6.88
CA ASP A 137 -13.25 -11.36 7.68
C ASP A 137 -14.42 -12.22 7.16
N PRO A 138 -14.17 -13.41 6.60
CA PRO A 138 -15.23 -14.24 6.06
C PRO A 138 -16.22 -14.75 7.12
N ARG A 139 -15.92 -14.57 8.40
CA ARG A 139 -16.78 -14.95 9.53
C ARG A 139 -17.73 -13.84 9.98
N VAL A 140 -17.54 -12.62 9.44
CA VAL A 140 -18.30 -11.43 9.80
C VAL A 140 -18.96 -10.87 8.54
N PRO A 141 -20.27 -10.63 8.49
CA PRO A 141 -20.92 -9.99 7.39
C PRO A 141 -20.25 -8.65 7.06
N LEU A 142 -20.00 -8.38 5.77
CA LEU A 142 -19.38 -7.13 5.32
C LEU A 142 -20.11 -5.91 5.89
N ALA A 143 -21.45 -5.97 5.90
CA ALA A 143 -22.28 -4.89 6.40
C ALA A 143 -22.02 -4.54 7.87
N GLU A 144 -21.70 -5.52 8.71
CA GLU A 144 -21.36 -5.26 10.11
C GLU A 144 -20.01 -4.55 10.26
N SER A 145 -19.00 -5.02 9.51
CA SER A 145 -17.67 -4.40 9.52
C SER A 145 -17.72 -2.96 8.97
N VAL A 146 -18.39 -2.75 7.84
CA VAL A 146 -18.51 -1.42 7.21
C VAL A 146 -19.45 -0.52 8.03
N GLY A 147 -20.48 -1.06 8.65
CA GLY A 147 -21.35 -0.34 9.58
C GLY A 147 -20.57 0.23 10.76
N ALA A 148 -19.65 -0.55 11.36
CA ALA A 148 -18.78 -0.06 12.42
C ALA A 148 -17.85 1.09 11.96
N LEU A 149 -17.37 1.05 10.72
CA LEU A 149 -16.60 2.17 10.17
C LEU A 149 -17.47 3.41 9.93
N ALA A 150 -18.71 3.23 9.50
CA ALA A 150 -19.68 4.32 9.35
C ALA A 150 -19.95 5.01 10.72
N GLU A 151 -20.18 4.22 11.78
CA GLU A 151 -20.34 4.77 13.14
C GLU A 151 -19.10 5.57 13.58
N LEU A 152 -17.88 5.04 13.36
CA LEU A 152 -16.63 5.74 13.69
C LEU A 152 -16.48 7.05 12.93
N LYS A 153 -16.97 7.11 11.69
CA LYS A 153 -17.04 8.33 10.89
C LYS A 153 -18.03 9.32 11.47
N ASP A 154 -19.22 8.88 11.81
CA ASP A 154 -20.27 9.72 12.44
C ASP A 154 -19.82 10.26 13.81
N GLU A 155 -19.01 9.49 14.56
CA GLU A 155 -18.37 9.94 15.80
C GLU A 155 -17.22 10.95 15.57
N GLY A 156 -16.84 11.22 14.32
CA GLY A 156 -15.74 12.12 13.98
C GLY A 156 -14.33 11.52 14.19
N LYS A 157 -14.22 10.22 14.49
CA LYS A 157 -12.93 9.53 14.71
C LYS A 157 -12.17 9.27 13.43
N ILE A 158 -12.88 9.08 12.32
CA ILE A 158 -12.32 8.91 10.97
C ILE A 158 -13.01 9.87 10.01
N ARG A 159 -12.25 10.44 9.04
CA ARG A 159 -12.79 11.37 8.06
C ARG A 159 -13.28 10.64 6.82
N HIS A 160 -12.45 9.78 6.24
CA HIS A 160 -12.76 8.99 5.07
C HIS A 160 -12.53 7.50 5.30
N ILE A 161 -13.27 6.67 4.55
CA ILE A 161 -13.22 5.22 4.61
C ILE A 161 -12.68 4.67 3.30
N GLY A 162 -11.71 3.76 3.40
CA GLY A 162 -11.20 2.95 2.29
C GLY A 162 -11.40 1.46 2.53
N LEU A 163 -11.23 0.69 1.47
CA LEU A 163 -11.28 -0.77 1.52
C LEU A 163 -9.99 -1.36 0.98
N SER A 164 -9.53 -2.45 1.56
CA SER A 164 -8.34 -3.16 1.08
C SER A 164 -8.63 -4.64 0.83
N ASN A 165 -8.07 -5.17 -0.26
CA ASN A 165 -8.22 -6.56 -0.67
C ASN A 165 -9.69 -6.97 -0.92
N VAL A 166 -10.39 -6.18 -1.72
CA VAL A 166 -11.80 -6.36 -2.06
C VAL A 166 -12.01 -6.62 -3.54
N THR A 167 -13.14 -7.25 -3.87
CA THR A 167 -13.67 -7.34 -5.23
C THR A 167 -14.58 -6.14 -5.53
N GLU A 168 -14.96 -5.98 -6.80
CA GLU A 168 -15.93 -4.96 -7.21
C GLU A 168 -17.29 -5.16 -6.53
N ASP A 169 -17.78 -6.40 -6.42
CA ASP A 169 -19.06 -6.70 -5.77
C ASP A 169 -19.04 -6.32 -4.28
N GLN A 170 -17.94 -6.61 -3.59
CA GLN A 170 -17.74 -6.22 -2.19
C GLN A 170 -17.68 -4.70 -2.01
N TYR A 171 -17.01 -4.00 -2.92
CA TYR A 171 -17.06 -2.53 -2.96
C TYR A 171 -18.49 -2.02 -3.16
N ARG A 172 -19.22 -2.57 -4.13
CA ARG A 172 -20.60 -2.16 -4.42
C ARG A 172 -21.56 -2.41 -3.25
N GLU A 173 -21.34 -3.48 -2.49
CA GLU A 173 -22.06 -3.74 -1.24
C GLU A 173 -21.73 -2.68 -0.17
N ALA A 174 -20.45 -2.44 0.08
CA ALA A 174 -20.01 -1.47 1.08
C ALA A 174 -20.46 -0.02 0.77
N LYS A 175 -20.42 0.38 -0.51
CA LYS A 175 -20.85 1.70 -0.98
C LYS A 175 -22.31 2.02 -0.68
N ARG A 176 -23.18 1.01 -0.52
CA ARG A 176 -24.59 1.21 -0.14
C ARG A 176 -24.76 1.61 1.31
N ILE A 177 -23.74 1.40 2.13
CA ILE A 177 -23.74 1.67 3.57
C ILE A 177 -23.11 3.02 3.87
N VAL A 178 -21.92 3.27 3.28
CA VAL A 178 -21.16 4.49 3.52
C VAL A 178 -20.32 4.83 2.28
N PRO A 179 -20.03 6.13 2.00
CA PRO A 179 -19.12 6.51 0.94
C PRO A 179 -17.71 5.91 1.15
N ILE A 180 -17.19 5.27 0.10
CA ILE A 180 -15.83 4.72 0.05
C ILE A 180 -15.01 5.60 -0.90
N VAL A 181 -13.81 6.02 -0.47
CA VAL A 181 -12.97 6.95 -1.23
C VAL A 181 -11.68 6.33 -1.78
N SER A 182 -11.36 5.11 -1.35
CA SER A 182 -10.15 4.42 -1.83
C SER A 182 -10.32 2.91 -1.87
N ILE A 183 -9.64 2.28 -2.83
CA ILE A 183 -9.44 0.82 -2.88
C ILE A 183 -7.94 0.54 -2.86
N GLN A 184 -7.49 -0.30 -1.92
CA GLN A 184 -6.10 -0.71 -1.80
C GLN A 184 -5.96 -2.21 -2.06
N ASN A 185 -5.60 -2.57 -3.30
CA ASN A 185 -5.41 -3.96 -3.69
C ASN A 185 -3.99 -4.19 -4.23
N ARG A 186 -3.59 -5.46 -4.26
CA ARG A 186 -2.33 -5.84 -4.89
C ARG A 186 -2.37 -5.55 -6.38
N PHE A 187 -1.37 -4.80 -6.87
CA PHE A 187 -1.22 -4.51 -8.28
C PHE A 187 0.21 -4.07 -8.60
N ASN A 188 0.82 -4.70 -9.59
CA ASN A 188 2.16 -4.40 -10.11
C ASN A 188 2.32 -4.97 -11.53
N VAL A 189 3.53 -4.89 -12.10
CA VAL A 189 3.79 -5.40 -13.46
C VAL A 189 3.48 -6.88 -13.61
N SER A 190 3.66 -7.69 -12.55
CA SER A 190 3.50 -9.15 -12.54
C SER A 190 2.14 -9.64 -12.05
N ASP A 191 1.40 -8.80 -11.32
CA ASP A 191 0.09 -9.12 -10.75
C ASP A 191 -0.91 -8.03 -11.12
N ARG A 192 -1.85 -8.33 -12.01
CA ARG A 192 -2.81 -7.38 -12.58
C ARG A 192 -4.27 -7.75 -12.34
N HIS A 193 -4.53 -8.71 -11.44
CA HIS A 193 -5.89 -9.18 -11.17
C HIS A 193 -6.85 -8.06 -10.75
N SER A 194 -6.34 -7.03 -10.09
CA SER A 194 -7.13 -5.88 -9.65
C SER A 194 -7.25 -4.76 -10.70
N GLY A 195 -6.85 -5.01 -11.95
CA GLY A 195 -6.80 -3.97 -12.99
C GLY A 195 -8.15 -3.33 -13.30
N SER A 196 -9.25 -4.09 -13.25
CA SER A 196 -10.61 -3.56 -13.46
C SER A 196 -11.02 -2.54 -12.38
N LEU A 197 -10.50 -2.68 -11.16
CA LEU A 197 -10.79 -1.75 -10.07
C LEU A 197 -10.15 -0.37 -10.27
N ILE A 198 -9.12 -0.24 -11.10
CA ILE A 198 -8.53 1.05 -11.45
C ILE A 198 -9.53 1.89 -12.24
N GLY A 199 -10.12 1.31 -13.29
CA GLY A 199 -11.16 1.98 -14.07
C GLY A 199 -12.41 2.31 -13.24
N LEU A 200 -12.77 1.44 -12.28
CA LEU A 200 -13.84 1.71 -11.34
C LEU A 200 -13.50 2.92 -10.45
N CYS A 201 -12.26 3.01 -9.95
CA CYS A 201 -11.82 4.15 -9.14
C CYS A 201 -11.90 5.46 -9.93
N GLU A 202 -11.51 5.46 -11.22
CA GLU A 202 -11.65 6.64 -12.09
C GLU A 202 -13.12 7.08 -12.26
N GLN A 203 -14.02 6.11 -12.48
CA GLN A 203 -15.45 6.38 -12.69
C GLN A 203 -16.17 6.90 -11.45
N GLU A 204 -15.67 6.56 -10.28
CA GLU A 204 -16.30 6.84 -8.99
C GLU A 204 -15.54 7.91 -8.18
N ASP A 205 -14.60 8.62 -8.81
CA ASP A 205 -13.76 9.65 -8.18
C ASP A 205 -13.05 9.16 -6.91
N MET A 206 -12.56 7.91 -6.96
CA MET A 206 -11.79 7.29 -5.87
C MET A 206 -10.33 7.14 -6.25
N VAL A 207 -9.47 6.94 -5.25
CA VAL A 207 -8.07 6.59 -5.49
C VAL A 207 -7.85 5.07 -5.39
N PHE A 208 -6.98 4.57 -6.27
CA PHE A 208 -6.47 3.20 -6.22
C PHE A 208 -5.06 3.20 -5.63
N LEU A 209 -4.87 2.46 -4.54
CA LEU A 209 -3.60 2.35 -3.81
C LEU A 209 -2.99 0.97 -4.08
N PRO A 210 -2.10 0.82 -5.08
CA PRO A 210 -1.45 -0.46 -5.33
C PRO A 210 -0.50 -0.81 -4.18
N TRP A 211 -0.82 -1.87 -3.41
CA TRP A 211 0.18 -2.40 -2.49
C TRP A 211 1.10 -3.40 -3.19
N ALA A 212 2.33 -3.56 -2.66
CA ALA A 212 3.43 -4.26 -3.34
C ALA A 212 3.64 -3.76 -4.78
N PRO A 213 3.78 -2.42 -4.98
CA PRO A 213 3.91 -1.83 -6.30
C PRO A 213 5.19 -2.24 -7.02
N ILE A 214 6.21 -2.67 -6.27
CA ILE A 214 7.49 -3.19 -6.75
C ILE A 214 7.70 -4.60 -6.21
N GLN A 215 7.99 -5.56 -7.10
CA GLN A 215 8.29 -6.95 -6.79
C GLN A 215 9.57 -7.39 -7.52
N GLU A 216 10.31 -8.35 -6.95
CA GLU A 216 11.47 -8.94 -7.66
C GLU A 216 11.08 -9.62 -8.97
N SER A 217 9.87 -10.18 -9.04
CA SER A 217 9.30 -10.77 -10.26
C SER A 217 9.02 -9.75 -11.36
N ASP A 218 9.04 -8.44 -11.05
CA ASP A 218 8.86 -7.37 -12.03
C ASP A 218 10.14 -7.11 -12.85
N ARG A 219 11.27 -7.72 -12.47
CA ARG A 219 12.53 -7.71 -13.23
C ARG A 219 12.41 -8.55 -14.49
N ARG A 220 11.78 -8.00 -15.49
CA ARG A 220 11.60 -8.65 -16.78
C ARG A 220 12.51 -8.00 -17.81
N ALA A 221 12.92 -8.78 -18.81
CA ALA A 221 13.82 -8.28 -19.86
C ALA A 221 13.34 -6.96 -20.48
N ALA A 222 12.04 -6.78 -20.68
CA ALA A 222 11.48 -5.55 -21.24
C ALA A 222 11.62 -4.34 -20.31
N VAL A 223 11.42 -4.54 -18.99
CA VAL A 223 11.60 -3.49 -17.98
C VAL A 223 13.08 -3.10 -17.89
N ALA A 224 13.98 -4.10 -17.83
CA ALA A 224 15.41 -3.88 -17.75
C ALA A 224 15.95 -3.09 -18.96
N VAL A 225 15.56 -3.47 -20.19
CA VAL A 225 15.97 -2.79 -21.42
C VAL A 225 15.46 -1.35 -21.47
N ALA A 226 14.22 -1.11 -21.06
CA ALA A 226 13.65 0.24 -21.05
C ALA A 226 14.30 1.13 -19.97
N ALA A 227 14.58 0.58 -18.79
CA ALA A 227 15.27 1.27 -17.70
C ALA A 227 16.69 1.66 -18.09
N GLU A 228 17.47 0.73 -18.69
CA GLU A 228 18.81 0.98 -19.19
C GLU A 228 18.86 2.11 -20.24
N ARG A 229 17.94 2.08 -21.20
CA ARG A 229 17.85 3.14 -22.24
C ARG A 229 17.60 4.52 -21.67
N ARG A 230 16.89 4.62 -20.55
CA ARG A 230 16.56 5.88 -19.85
C ARG A 230 17.63 6.27 -18.82
N GLY A 231 18.56 5.40 -18.50
CA GLY A 231 19.53 5.62 -17.41
C GLY A 231 18.86 5.69 -16.03
N VAL A 232 17.75 4.97 -15.82
CA VAL A 232 17.00 4.87 -14.56
C VAL A 232 17.01 3.43 -14.05
N THR A 233 16.61 3.23 -12.79
CA THR A 233 16.49 1.88 -12.26
C THR A 233 15.17 1.22 -12.69
N GLU A 234 15.13 -0.12 -12.69
CA GLU A 234 13.91 -0.88 -12.97
C GLU A 234 12.78 -0.51 -12.00
N ARG A 235 13.12 -0.23 -10.72
CA ARG A 235 12.16 0.21 -9.70
C ARG A 235 11.54 1.56 -10.05
N GLN A 236 12.35 2.52 -10.45
CA GLN A 236 11.86 3.82 -10.88
C GLN A 236 10.95 3.69 -12.11
N LEU A 237 11.33 2.85 -13.08
CA LEU A 237 10.53 2.64 -14.28
C LEU A 237 9.17 1.99 -13.96
N VAL A 238 9.13 1.00 -13.05
CA VAL A 238 7.89 0.35 -12.60
C VAL A 238 6.97 1.33 -11.89
N LEU A 239 7.50 2.20 -11.04
CA LEU A 239 6.71 3.24 -10.37
C LEU A 239 6.18 4.28 -11.36
N ALA A 240 7.01 4.73 -12.31
CA ALA A 240 6.59 5.63 -13.38
C ALA A 240 5.50 5.02 -14.25
N TRP A 241 5.61 3.72 -14.58
CA TRP A 241 4.59 2.98 -15.30
C TRP A 241 3.25 2.95 -14.54
N LEU A 242 3.26 2.71 -13.22
CA LEU A 242 2.04 2.77 -12.39
C LEU A 242 1.39 4.16 -12.44
N LEU A 243 2.19 5.21 -12.31
CA LEU A 243 1.72 6.60 -12.40
C LEU A 243 1.13 6.95 -13.77
N ALA A 244 1.67 6.35 -14.84
CA ALA A 244 1.22 6.59 -16.22
C ALA A 244 -0.04 5.80 -16.58
N LEU A 245 -0.40 4.74 -15.83
CA LEU A 245 -1.59 3.92 -16.12
C LEU A 245 -2.90 4.67 -15.89
N SER A 246 -2.98 5.49 -14.84
CA SER A 246 -4.22 6.15 -14.44
C SER A 246 -3.96 7.33 -13.50
N PRO A 247 -4.68 8.44 -13.63
CA PRO A 247 -4.61 9.54 -12.68
C PRO A 247 -5.12 9.17 -11.27
N ALA A 248 -5.94 8.13 -11.15
CA ALA A 248 -6.47 7.66 -9.87
C ALA A 248 -5.46 6.82 -9.06
N ILE A 249 -4.31 6.44 -9.65
CA ILE A 249 -3.32 5.60 -8.97
C ILE A 249 -2.39 6.45 -8.09
N VAL A 250 -2.22 6.01 -6.84
CA VAL A 250 -1.24 6.53 -5.89
C VAL A 250 -0.38 5.35 -5.40
N PRO A 251 0.77 5.05 -6.02
CA PRO A 251 1.67 4.01 -5.56
C PRO A 251 2.24 4.34 -4.18
N ILE A 252 2.35 3.31 -3.33
CA ILE A 252 2.85 3.41 -1.96
C ILE A 252 4.10 2.51 -1.76
N PRO A 253 5.21 2.77 -2.46
CA PRO A 253 6.43 2.00 -2.28
C PRO A 253 6.95 2.16 -0.86
N GLY A 254 7.34 1.03 -0.23
CA GLY A 254 7.85 1.01 1.14
C GLY A 254 9.30 0.53 1.22
N THR A 255 10.08 1.19 2.05
CA THR A 255 11.47 0.84 2.37
C THR A 255 11.83 1.25 3.79
N GLY A 256 12.88 0.63 4.37
CA GLY A 256 13.50 1.05 5.63
C GLY A 256 14.82 1.80 5.41
N SER A 257 15.17 2.21 4.16
CA SER A 257 16.40 2.95 3.84
C SER A 257 16.07 4.30 3.23
N PRO A 258 16.68 5.40 3.72
CA PRO A 258 16.54 6.74 3.12
C PRO A 258 16.97 6.77 1.65
N GLU A 259 18.06 6.07 1.27
CA GLU A 259 18.58 6.02 -0.08
C GLU A 259 17.59 5.34 -1.05
N HIS A 260 16.97 4.23 -0.61
CA HIS A 260 15.93 3.59 -1.41
C HIS A 260 14.64 4.45 -1.49
N ALA A 261 14.36 5.26 -0.46
CA ALA A 261 13.25 6.20 -0.51
C ALA A 261 13.50 7.29 -1.56
N GLU A 262 14.71 7.85 -1.60
CA GLU A 262 15.14 8.81 -2.62
C GLU A 262 15.03 8.22 -4.03
N GLU A 263 15.52 6.98 -4.22
CA GLU A 263 15.41 6.25 -5.50
C GLU A 263 13.95 6.10 -5.92
N ASN A 264 13.07 5.66 -5.02
CA ASN A 264 11.65 5.48 -5.32
C ASN A 264 10.96 6.81 -5.68
N ILE A 265 11.23 7.87 -4.92
CA ILE A 265 10.59 9.17 -5.12
C ILE A 265 11.07 9.83 -6.42
N ALA A 266 12.31 9.59 -6.85
CA ALA A 266 12.81 10.09 -8.12
C ALA A 266 12.01 9.57 -9.33
N ALA A 267 11.27 8.48 -9.19
CA ALA A 267 10.35 7.99 -10.23
C ALA A 267 9.26 9.01 -10.60
N ALA A 268 8.88 9.92 -9.68
CA ALA A 268 7.90 10.97 -9.91
C ALA A 268 8.26 11.89 -11.09
N ALA A 269 9.56 12.06 -11.38
CA ALA A 269 10.05 12.89 -12.48
C ALA A 269 9.99 12.20 -13.85
N ILE A 270 9.70 10.89 -13.92
CA ILE A 270 9.57 10.12 -15.14
C ILE A 270 8.11 10.18 -15.60
N ASN A 271 7.71 11.22 -16.28
CA ASN A 271 6.33 11.49 -16.69
C ASN A 271 6.13 11.45 -18.21
N ASP A 272 7.14 10.99 -18.95
CA ASP A 272 7.22 10.99 -20.41
C ASP A 272 7.37 9.58 -21.01
N LEU A 273 6.83 8.54 -20.33
CA LEU A 273 6.86 7.19 -20.87
C LEU A 273 6.15 7.13 -22.22
N THR A 274 6.86 6.63 -23.24
CA THR A 274 6.29 6.47 -24.57
C THR A 274 5.29 5.33 -24.62
N ARG A 275 4.41 5.37 -25.63
CA ARG A 275 3.45 4.29 -25.88
C ARG A 275 4.15 2.93 -26.03
N ASP A 276 5.28 2.91 -26.77
CA ASP A 276 6.03 1.67 -27.03
C ASP A 276 6.62 1.09 -25.73
N GLU A 277 7.11 1.94 -24.81
CA GLU A 277 7.61 1.51 -23.50
C GLU A 277 6.46 0.97 -22.64
N MET A 278 5.33 1.67 -22.59
CA MET A 278 4.13 1.20 -21.88
C MET A 278 3.67 -0.16 -22.43
N GLU A 279 3.62 -0.33 -23.75
CA GLU A 279 3.25 -1.61 -24.37
C GLU A 279 4.27 -2.71 -24.09
N ALA A 280 5.57 -2.41 -24.11
CA ALA A 280 6.63 -3.37 -23.82
C ALA A 280 6.54 -3.87 -22.36
N ILE A 281 6.32 -2.96 -21.40
CA ILE A 281 6.11 -3.31 -19.98
C ILE A 281 4.82 -4.12 -19.85
N ASN A 282 3.75 -3.72 -20.56
CA ASN A 282 2.46 -4.41 -20.52
C ASN A 282 2.56 -5.84 -21.08
N LYS A 283 3.22 -6.07 -22.20
CA LYS A 283 3.40 -7.40 -22.81
C LYS A 283 4.33 -8.28 -22.00
N GLY A 284 5.40 -7.71 -21.44
CA GLY A 284 6.30 -8.41 -20.52
C GLY A 284 5.61 -8.83 -19.19
N GLY A 285 4.50 -8.19 -18.81
CA GLY A 285 3.73 -8.46 -17.61
C GLY A 285 2.78 -9.67 -17.70
N LEU A 286 2.36 -10.07 -18.89
CA LEU A 286 1.43 -11.19 -19.08
C LEU A 286 2.17 -12.52 -18.97
N SER A 287 1.95 -13.28 -17.91
CA SER A 287 2.37 -14.68 -17.83
C SER A 287 1.48 -15.52 -18.76
N LYS A 288 1.98 -16.68 -19.26
CA LYS A 288 1.20 -17.57 -20.13
C LYS A 288 -0.08 -18.14 -19.47
N GLN A 289 -0.39 -17.74 -18.22
CA GLN A 289 -1.60 -18.19 -17.49
C GLN A 289 -2.81 -17.27 -17.69
N ASP A 290 -2.63 -16.05 -18.18
CA ASP A 290 -3.73 -15.06 -18.35
C ASP A 290 -4.57 -15.29 -19.61
N GLY A 291 -4.31 -16.36 -20.36
CA GLY A 291 -5.02 -16.71 -21.62
C GLY A 291 -6.18 -17.69 -21.48
N LYS A 292 -6.67 -18.00 -20.28
CA LYS A 292 -7.89 -18.82 -20.10
C LYS A 292 -9.06 -17.95 -19.66
N PRO A 293 -10.20 -18.01 -20.35
CA PRO A 293 -11.40 -17.30 -19.91
C PRO A 293 -11.84 -17.82 -18.54
N GLU A 294 -12.25 -16.90 -17.68
CA GLU A 294 -12.81 -17.17 -16.37
C GLU A 294 -13.98 -18.16 -16.45
N ALA A 295 -13.73 -19.41 -16.13
CA ALA A 295 -14.74 -20.35 -15.76
C ALA A 295 -14.41 -20.90 -14.39
N ALA A 296 -15.22 -20.51 -13.40
CA ALA A 296 -15.44 -21.15 -12.10
C ALA A 296 -14.18 -21.45 -11.27
N LEU A 297 -13.82 -20.54 -10.37
CA LEU A 297 -13.05 -20.85 -9.17
C LEU A 297 -13.74 -20.32 -7.91
N ALA A 298 -14.90 -20.91 -7.60
CA ALA A 298 -15.33 -21.03 -6.22
C ALA A 298 -14.37 -22.00 -5.50
N GLY A 299 -13.71 -21.53 -4.46
CA GLY A 299 -13.11 -22.36 -3.42
C GLY A 299 -11.78 -23.01 -3.76
N ARG A 300 -10.69 -22.25 -3.86
CA ARG A 300 -9.33 -22.75 -3.52
C ARG A 300 -8.54 -21.63 -2.82
N HIS A 301 -8.21 -21.87 -1.57
CA HIS A 301 -7.20 -21.10 -0.85
C HIS A 301 -5.86 -21.20 -1.60
N PRO A 302 -5.08 -20.10 -1.72
CA PRO A 302 -3.70 -20.22 -2.19
C PRO A 302 -2.90 -21.04 -1.16
N PRO A 303 -1.99 -21.91 -1.61
CA PRO A 303 -1.15 -22.71 -0.72
C PRO A 303 -0.29 -21.78 0.13
N GLN A 304 -0.29 -22.03 1.43
CA GLN A 304 0.61 -21.42 2.40
C GLN A 304 2.05 -21.74 2.00
N GLY A 305 2.93 -20.76 2.16
CA GLY A 305 4.30 -20.71 1.68
C GLY A 305 5.09 -22.01 1.84
N ALA A 306 5.82 -22.35 0.80
CA ALA A 306 6.82 -23.41 0.83
C ALA A 306 7.97 -22.99 1.77
N ASP A 307 8.15 -23.76 2.84
CA ASP A 307 9.31 -23.72 3.71
C ASP A 307 10.56 -24.10 2.91
N VAL A 308 11.45 -23.15 2.70
CA VAL A 308 12.82 -23.43 2.27
C VAL A 308 13.66 -23.61 3.54
N HIS A 309 13.53 -24.75 4.17
CA HIS A 309 14.51 -25.23 5.14
C HIS A 309 15.62 -26.01 4.39
N GLY A 310 16.71 -25.31 4.10
CA GLY A 310 17.99 -25.93 3.83
C GLY A 310 18.46 -26.69 5.08
N ARG A 311 18.54 -28.01 4.98
CA ARG A 311 19.20 -28.84 5.99
C ARG A 311 20.68 -28.50 6.03
N CYS A 312 21.14 -27.97 7.15
CA CYS A 312 22.55 -28.11 7.55
C CYS A 312 22.68 -29.49 8.23
N GLU A 313 23.34 -30.40 7.57
CA GLU A 313 23.81 -31.63 8.20
C GLU A 313 24.94 -31.29 9.19
N ALA A 314 24.71 -31.60 10.46
CA ALA A 314 25.73 -31.62 11.47
C ALA A 314 26.54 -32.93 11.31
N GLY A 315 27.78 -32.82 10.82
CA GLY A 315 28.77 -33.89 10.93
C GLY A 315 29.23 -33.98 12.38
N GLN A 316 28.93 -35.11 13.01
CA GLN A 316 29.64 -35.59 14.20
C GLN A 316 30.96 -36.21 13.78
N THR A 317 32.05 -35.82 14.37
CA THR A 317 33.19 -36.68 14.67
C THR A 317 33.95 -36.15 15.86
N GLU A 318 34.00 -36.99 16.89
CA GLU A 318 34.91 -37.09 18.06
C GLU A 318 34.96 -35.91 19.05
#